data_ff29e7e3f7e75b69f4fb3fbcfbece25a
#
_entry.id   ff29e7e3f7e75b69f4fb3fbcfbece25a
#
_cell.length_a   1.000
_cell.length_b   1.000
_cell.length_c   1.000
_cell.angle_alpha   90.00
_cell.angle_beta   90.00
_cell.angle_gamma   90.00
#
_symmetry.space_group_name_H-M   'P 1'
#
loop_
_entity.id
_entity.type
_entity.pdbx_description
1 polymer ?
#
loop_
_entity_poly.entity_id
_entity_poly.type
_entity_poly.pdbx_seq_one_letter_code
_entity_poly.pdbx_strand_id
1 'polypeptide(L)'
;MTTLARRNVLGLSIAAGIGAIGVAVGVKKQTAKPNHLRPPGALPAGEFESACARCFKCGSACPNGCIKYYGLGDGLGRAFTPYITPRDGACTLCGECATVCP
;
A
#
# COMPACT_ATOMS: atom_id res chain seq x y z
N MET A 1 -51.46 -2.21 -2.94
CA MET A 1 -50.62 -2.11 -1.71
C MET A 1 -49.52 -3.15 -1.65
N THR A 2 -49.68 -4.31 -2.21
CA THR A 2 -48.64 -5.39 -2.12
C THR A 2 -47.42 -5.18 -3.02
N THR A 3 -47.54 -4.45 -4.13
CA THR A 3 -46.41 -4.26 -5.07
C THR A 3 -45.38 -3.25 -4.61
N LEU A 4 -45.77 -2.20 -3.89
CA LEU A 4 -44.86 -1.19 -3.33
C LEU A 4 -44.04 -1.75 -2.16
N ALA A 5 -44.64 -2.57 -1.32
CA ALA A 5 -43.95 -3.23 -0.21
C ALA A 5 -42.88 -4.21 -0.70
N ARG A 6 -43.16 -4.96 -1.75
CA ARG A 6 -42.17 -5.90 -2.33
C ARG A 6 -40.98 -5.19 -2.97
N ARG A 7 -41.18 -4.05 -3.63
CA ARG A 7 -40.07 -3.27 -4.22
C ARG A 7 -39.16 -2.68 -3.15
N ASN A 8 -39.73 -2.21 -2.04
CA ASN A 8 -38.94 -1.65 -0.94
C ASN A 8 -38.14 -2.73 -0.17
N VAL A 9 -38.71 -3.92 0.01
CA VAL A 9 -38.03 -5.05 0.67
C VAL A 9 -36.87 -5.54 -0.20
N LEU A 10 -37.04 -5.66 -1.51
CA LEU A 10 -35.98 -6.04 -2.43
C LEU A 10 -34.85 -5.01 -2.47
N GLY A 11 -35.17 -3.72 -2.50
CA GLY A 11 -34.17 -2.65 -2.45
C GLY A 11 -33.36 -2.65 -1.15
N LEU A 12 -34.04 -2.85 -0.04
CA LEU A 12 -33.38 -2.91 1.28
C LEU A 12 -32.46 -4.14 1.42
N SER A 13 -32.88 -5.26 0.87
CA SER A 13 -32.10 -6.51 0.90
C SER A 13 -30.83 -6.40 0.06
N ILE A 14 -30.90 -5.76 -1.10
CA ILE A 14 -29.73 -5.53 -1.96
C ILE A 14 -28.76 -4.56 -1.29
N ALA A 15 -29.24 -3.46 -0.72
CA ALA A 15 -28.41 -2.49 -0.02
C ALA A 15 -27.70 -3.11 1.20
N ALA A 16 -28.41 -3.92 1.97
CA ALA A 16 -27.83 -4.64 3.12
C ALA A 16 -26.79 -5.67 2.66
N GLY A 17 -27.05 -6.37 1.56
CA GLY A 17 -26.10 -7.36 0.99
C GLY A 17 -24.81 -6.71 0.52
N ILE A 18 -24.87 -5.61 -0.19
CA ILE A 18 -23.69 -4.86 -0.66
C ILE A 18 -22.91 -4.28 0.51
N GLY A 19 -23.59 -3.75 1.52
CA GLY A 19 -22.96 -3.25 2.73
C GLY A 19 -22.21 -4.34 3.51
N ALA A 20 -22.82 -5.51 3.69
CA ALA A 20 -22.20 -6.64 4.37
C ALA A 20 -20.98 -7.19 3.62
N ILE A 21 -21.03 -7.28 2.30
CA ILE A 21 -19.89 -7.69 1.46
C ILE A 21 -18.77 -6.66 1.55
N GLY A 22 -19.08 -5.37 1.50
CA GLY A 22 -18.12 -4.29 1.64
C GLY A 22 -17.37 -4.33 2.97
N VAL A 23 -18.08 -4.55 4.07
CA VAL A 23 -17.50 -4.69 5.41
C VAL A 23 -16.66 -5.97 5.52
N ALA A 24 -17.12 -7.09 4.98
CA ALA A 24 -16.38 -8.34 5.01
C ALA A 24 -15.07 -8.29 4.20
N VAL A 25 -15.05 -7.56 3.10
CA VAL A 25 -13.84 -7.36 2.28
C VAL A 25 -12.88 -6.36 2.95
N GLY A 26 -13.42 -5.34 3.62
CA GLY A 26 -12.61 -4.31 4.30
C GLY A 26 -11.90 -4.77 5.57
N VAL A 27 -12.39 -5.81 6.23
CA VAL A 27 -11.88 -6.32 7.52
C VAL A 27 -10.93 -7.51 7.37
N LYS A 28 -10.43 -7.83 6.19
CA LYS A 28 -9.25 -8.70 6.16
C LYS A 28 -8.12 -7.97 6.87
N LYS A 29 -7.98 -8.31 8.15
CA LYS A 29 -6.86 -7.91 9.01
C LYS A 29 -5.59 -8.10 8.19
N GLN A 30 -5.02 -7.00 7.73
CA GLN A 30 -3.76 -7.03 7.02
C GLN A 30 -2.74 -7.56 8.03
N THR A 31 -2.40 -8.84 7.91
CA THR A 31 -1.29 -9.41 8.65
C THR A 31 -0.07 -8.57 8.29
N ALA A 32 0.42 -7.80 9.25
CA ALA A 32 1.56 -6.95 9.05
C ALA A 32 2.72 -7.82 8.59
N LYS A 33 3.04 -7.79 7.31
CA LYS A 33 4.26 -8.40 6.81
C LYS A 33 5.48 -7.72 7.45
N PRO A 34 6.58 -8.45 7.62
CA PRO A 34 7.78 -7.91 8.27
C PRO A 34 8.19 -6.58 7.64
N ASN A 35 8.52 -5.62 8.47
CA ASN A 35 9.02 -4.34 8.00
C ASN A 35 10.39 -4.55 7.34
N HIS A 36 10.46 -4.34 6.05
CA HIS A 36 11.73 -4.24 5.34
C HIS A 36 12.43 -2.93 5.67
N LEU A 37 13.73 -2.90 5.42
CA LEU A 37 14.52 -1.68 5.59
C LEU A 37 14.06 -0.60 4.61
N ARG A 38 13.98 0.62 5.08
CA ARG A 38 13.69 1.79 4.24
C ARG A 38 14.96 2.38 3.64
N PRO A 39 14.83 3.13 2.53
CA PRO A 39 15.96 3.85 1.96
C PRO A 39 16.62 4.77 2.99
N PRO A 40 17.94 5.02 2.89
CA PRO A 40 18.65 5.96 3.76
C PRO A 40 18.01 7.35 3.73
N GLY A 41 17.83 7.97 4.89
CA GLY A 41 17.23 9.29 5.01
C GLY A 41 15.69 9.31 4.94
N ALA A 42 15.03 8.15 4.86
CA ALA A 42 13.57 8.07 4.86
C ALA A 42 12.97 8.43 6.23
N LEU A 43 11.79 9.05 6.20
CA LEU A 43 11.00 9.37 7.38
C LEU A 43 10.58 8.08 8.15
N PRO A 44 10.13 8.20 9.40
CA PRO A 44 9.51 7.08 10.13
C PRO A 44 8.37 6.43 9.36
N ALA A 45 8.04 5.16 9.65
CA ALA A 45 7.18 4.31 8.84
C ALA A 45 5.87 4.94 8.37
N GLY A 46 5.06 5.43 9.30
CA GLY A 46 3.75 6.00 8.98
C GLY A 46 3.82 7.31 8.21
N GLU A 47 4.78 8.15 8.56
CA GLU A 47 5.01 9.42 7.87
C GLU A 47 5.55 9.21 6.46
N PHE A 48 6.46 8.26 6.29
CA PHE A 48 7.02 7.91 4.99
C PHE A 48 5.96 7.38 4.03
N GLU A 49 5.11 6.49 4.48
CA GLU A 49 4.04 5.91 3.66
C GLU A 49 3.02 6.96 3.21
N SER A 50 2.74 7.96 4.04
CA SER A 50 1.84 9.06 3.69
C SER A 50 2.48 10.13 2.81
N ALA A 51 3.77 10.40 2.98
CA ALA A 51 4.51 11.42 2.23
C ALA A 51 5.01 10.92 0.86
N CYS A 52 5.19 9.60 0.68
CA CYS A 52 5.73 9.02 -0.54
C CYS A 52 4.82 9.27 -1.75
N ALA A 53 5.33 9.97 -2.74
CA ALA A 53 4.62 10.25 -3.99
C ALA A 53 4.51 9.05 -4.94
N ARG A 54 5.15 7.92 -4.61
CA ARG A 54 5.16 6.69 -5.41
C ARG A 54 5.62 6.90 -6.86
N CYS A 55 6.58 7.78 -7.05
CA CYS A 55 7.07 8.18 -8.38
C CYS A 55 8.15 7.27 -8.96
N PHE A 56 8.63 6.28 -8.21
CA PHE A 56 9.65 5.28 -8.60
C PHE A 56 11.05 5.85 -8.95
N LYS A 57 11.30 7.11 -8.73
CA LYS A 57 12.60 7.73 -9.03
C LYS A 57 13.74 7.16 -8.20
N CYS A 58 13.49 6.83 -6.93
CA CYS A 58 14.49 6.27 -6.03
C CYS A 58 15.06 4.94 -6.56
N GLY A 59 14.25 4.07 -7.09
CA GLY A 59 14.68 2.80 -7.68
C GLY A 59 15.50 3.00 -8.96
N SER A 60 15.13 3.97 -9.77
CA SER A 60 15.87 4.32 -11.00
C SER A 60 17.22 4.95 -10.71
N ALA A 61 17.33 5.71 -9.62
CA ALA A 61 18.58 6.35 -9.21
C ALA A 61 19.56 5.41 -8.50
N CYS A 62 19.08 4.28 -7.97
CA CYS A 62 19.91 3.34 -7.23
C CYS A 62 20.89 2.62 -8.15
N PRO A 63 22.22 2.81 -7.99
CA PRO A 63 23.21 2.16 -8.86
C PRO A 63 23.29 0.65 -8.64
N ASN A 64 22.93 0.17 -7.46
CA ASN A 64 23.02 -1.24 -7.09
C ASN A 64 21.70 -2.02 -7.27
N GLY A 65 20.62 -1.34 -7.66
CA GLY A 65 19.33 -1.99 -7.86
C GLY A 65 18.71 -2.66 -6.63
N CYS A 66 19.06 -2.20 -5.43
CA CYS A 66 18.60 -2.80 -4.16
C CYS A 66 17.21 -2.33 -3.72
N ILE A 67 16.62 -1.37 -4.42
CA ILE A 67 15.30 -0.84 -4.09
C ILE A 67 14.22 -1.64 -4.80
N LYS A 68 13.28 -2.16 -4.02
CA LYS A 68 12.07 -2.84 -4.46
C LYS A 68 10.85 -2.06 -3.99
N TYR A 69 9.67 -2.41 -4.49
CA TYR A 69 8.41 -1.76 -4.14
C TYR A 69 7.42 -2.76 -3.57
N TYR A 70 6.68 -2.35 -2.55
CA TYR A 70 5.62 -3.17 -2.00
C TYR A 70 4.51 -3.40 -3.02
N GLY A 71 3.97 -4.61 -3.04
CA GLY A 71 2.82 -4.96 -3.87
C GLY A 71 1.50 -4.59 -3.19
N LEU A 72 0.39 -4.69 -3.95
CA LEU A 72 -0.96 -4.48 -3.42
C LEU A 72 -1.32 -5.45 -2.29
N GLY A 73 -0.76 -6.66 -2.30
CA GLY A 73 -0.97 -7.66 -1.26
C GLY A 73 -0.29 -7.35 0.08
N ASP A 74 0.61 -6.38 0.12
CA ASP A 74 1.36 -5.99 1.31
C ASP A 74 0.65 -4.92 2.15
N GLY A 75 -0.46 -4.41 1.67
CA GLY A 75 -1.28 -3.39 2.30
C GLY A 75 -1.45 -2.16 1.40
N LEU A 76 -2.68 -1.63 1.34
CA LEU A 76 -2.99 -0.48 0.48
C LEU A 76 -2.23 0.78 0.89
N GLY A 77 -1.97 0.98 2.19
CA GLY A 77 -1.26 2.15 2.70
C GLY A 77 0.21 2.21 2.27
N ARG A 78 0.85 1.05 2.14
CA ARG A 78 2.26 0.94 1.76
C ARG A 78 2.49 0.49 0.32
N ALA A 79 1.44 0.18 -0.44
CA ALA A 79 1.56 -0.25 -1.83
C ALA A 79 2.39 0.74 -2.65
N PHE A 80 3.32 0.22 -3.44
CA PHE A 80 4.24 0.98 -4.28
C PHE A 80 5.23 1.90 -3.55
N THR A 81 5.32 1.83 -2.22
CA THR A 81 6.39 2.49 -1.50
C THR A 81 7.69 1.68 -1.58
N PRO A 82 8.87 2.33 -1.61
CA PRO A 82 10.14 1.63 -1.76
C PRO A 82 10.61 0.99 -0.45
N TYR A 83 11.31 -0.12 -0.58
CA TYR A 83 12.06 -0.76 0.49
C TYR A 83 13.38 -1.33 -0.02
N ILE A 84 14.31 -1.62 0.87
CA ILE A 84 15.62 -2.18 0.51
C ILE A 84 15.64 -3.68 0.75
N THR A 85 16.15 -4.42 -0.23
CA THR A 85 16.43 -5.85 -0.13
C THR A 85 17.93 -6.09 -0.21
N PRO A 86 18.63 -6.19 0.93
CA PRO A 86 20.09 -6.38 0.94
C PRO A 86 20.55 -7.69 0.28
N ARG A 87 19.65 -8.65 0.12
CA ARG A 87 19.94 -9.94 -0.51
C ARG A 87 20.04 -9.86 -2.04
N ASP A 88 19.28 -8.94 -2.63
CA ASP A 88 19.23 -8.79 -4.10
C ASP A 88 20.25 -7.76 -4.61
N GLY A 89 20.73 -6.90 -3.73
CA GLY A 89 21.72 -5.88 -4.06
C GLY A 89 22.22 -5.17 -2.81
N ALA A 90 23.52 -4.98 -2.71
CA ALA A 90 24.13 -4.33 -1.55
C ALA A 90 23.87 -2.81 -1.60
N CYS A 91 23.19 -2.29 -0.59
CA CYS A 91 23.06 -0.85 -0.41
C CYS A 91 24.39 -0.29 0.11
N THR A 92 24.98 0.63 -0.64
CA THR A 92 26.23 1.31 -0.28
C THR A 92 26.01 2.60 0.53
N LEU A 93 24.78 2.91 0.89
CA LEU A 93 24.40 4.13 1.61
C LEU A 93 24.84 5.43 0.87
N CYS A 94 24.87 5.41 -0.45
CA CYS A 94 25.30 6.54 -1.26
C CYS A 94 24.37 7.77 -1.21
N GLY A 95 23.11 7.58 -0.78
CA GLY A 95 22.13 8.65 -0.64
C GLY A 95 21.50 9.17 -1.95
N GLU A 96 21.82 8.59 -3.09
CA GLU A 96 21.24 8.99 -4.39
C GLU A 96 19.70 8.92 -4.42
N CYS A 97 19.13 7.90 -3.76
CA CYS A 97 17.67 7.77 -3.66
C CYS A 97 17.02 8.93 -2.86
N ALA A 98 17.72 9.49 -1.88
CA ALA A 98 17.24 10.65 -1.13
C ALA A 98 17.32 11.96 -1.93
N THR A 99 18.32 12.11 -2.78
CA THR A 99 18.51 13.34 -3.59
C THR A 99 17.47 13.50 -4.69
N VAL A 100 16.95 12.41 -5.25
CA VAL A 100 15.93 12.42 -6.31
C VAL A 100 14.49 12.40 -5.77
N CYS A 101 14.29 12.20 -4.48
CA CYS A 101 12.98 12.23 -3.85
C CYS A 101 12.44 13.66 -3.77
N PRO A 102 11.26 13.93 -4.34
CA PRO A 102 10.66 15.27 -4.31
C PRO A 102 10.25 15.74 -2.91
#